data_003b84f857153bc43c800996c4dad868
#
_entry.id   003b84f857153bc43c800996c4dad868
#
_cell.length_a   1.000
_cell.length_b   1.000
_cell.length_c   1.000
_cell.angle_alpha   90.00
_cell.angle_beta   90.00
_cell.angle_gamma   90.00
#
_symmetry.space_group_name_H-M   'P 1'
#
loop_
_entity.id
_entity.type
_entity.pdbx_description
1 polymer ?
#
loop_
_entity_poly.entity_id
_entity_poly.type
_entity_poly.pdbx_seq_one_letter_code
_entity_poly.pdbx_strand_id
1 'polypeptide(L)'
;MSTDSTSTADATAAGDPSAGASVAGTSAASVVPGSAEETQGPGGLWTGDTGVLGERTRRVLLELLKGPYVSGAQSPQLWSALVADEDLVRSRLHELFLDLVIDKVDEFAFTRKVLTEEIEVPAAVRSERLTFIDTAMLLVLRQLLLAAPGEKRVIIDREEVFERLEIYRRGDESTFLRNLNAAWTRMSNKLRVLHKAGEGRYEISPMVRFLVDEDRVRELTEVYRRIAVGESGVGDHLGEDAVADSSDDTTDTDTVSAADAGEDAE
;
A
#
# COMPACT_ATOMS: atom_id res chain seq x y z
N MET A 1 -18.13 -64.72 -6.94
CA MET A 1 -19.42 -64.71 -7.63
C MET A 1 -19.41 -63.42 -8.41
N SER A 2 -18.83 -63.39 -9.63
CA SER A 2 -19.49 -63.75 -10.90
C SER A 2 -20.74 -62.94 -11.11
N THR A 3 -20.93 -62.11 -12.10
CA THR A 3 -20.76 -62.25 -13.57
C THR A 3 -20.96 -60.86 -14.18
N ASP A 4 -20.15 -60.28 -15.05
CA ASP A 4 -20.02 -60.59 -16.50
C ASP A 4 -21.23 -60.20 -17.36
N SER A 5 -20.99 -59.37 -18.34
CA SER A 5 -21.43 -59.39 -19.74
C SER A 5 -21.54 -58.02 -20.36
N THR A 6 -20.62 -57.62 -21.18
CA THR A 6 -20.43 -57.78 -22.64
C THR A 6 -21.66 -57.49 -23.54
N SER A 7 -21.48 -56.59 -24.52
CA SER A 7 -21.76 -56.77 -25.98
C SER A 7 -21.91 -55.39 -26.65
N THR A 8 -21.04 -54.94 -27.49
CA THR A 8 -20.67 -55.29 -28.88
C THR A 8 -21.68 -54.86 -29.96
N ALA A 9 -21.10 -54.22 -30.95
CA ALA A 9 -21.37 -54.14 -32.39
C ALA A 9 -22.31 -53.00 -32.87
N ASP A 10 -22.13 -52.38 -33.92
CA ASP A 10 -21.32 -52.44 -35.15
C ASP A 10 -22.11 -51.71 -36.25
N ALA A 11 -21.38 -51.28 -37.27
CA ALA A 11 -21.72 -51.08 -38.69
C ALA A 11 -22.13 -49.65 -39.13
N THR A 12 -21.24 -48.93 -39.77
CA THR A 12 -20.91 -48.88 -41.20
C THR A 12 -21.99 -48.36 -42.18
N ALA A 13 -21.66 -47.30 -42.92
CA ALA A 13 -21.70 -47.08 -44.38
C ALA A 13 -21.66 -45.56 -44.69
N ALA A 14 -20.68 -45.01 -45.28
CA ALA A 14 -20.23 -44.89 -46.66
C ALA A 14 -21.26 -44.24 -47.64
N GLY A 15 -20.83 -43.12 -48.25
CA GLY A 15 -21.54 -42.51 -49.36
C GLY A 15 -21.03 -41.14 -49.77
N ASP A 16 -20.03 -41.08 -50.59
CA ASP A 16 -19.63 -39.98 -51.51
C ASP A 16 -20.15 -40.35 -52.92
N PRO A 17 -20.09 -39.53 -53.99
CA PRO A 17 -19.83 -38.11 -54.24
C PRO A 17 -20.85 -37.48 -55.24
N SER A 18 -20.74 -36.18 -55.58
CA SER A 18 -20.74 -35.69 -56.98
C SER A 18 -20.83 -34.15 -57.06
N ALA A 19 -19.84 -33.59 -57.58
CA ALA A 19 -19.60 -32.69 -58.70
C ALA A 19 -20.78 -31.80 -59.21
N GLY A 20 -20.48 -30.52 -59.43
CA GLY A 20 -21.30 -29.56 -60.15
C GLY A 20 -20.68 -28.19 -60.29
N ALA A 21 -20.17 -27.88 -61.41
CA ALA A 21 -19.36 -26.74 -61.83
C ALA A 21 -20.08 -25.37 -61.89
N SER A 22 -19.29 -24.31 -61.76
CA SER A 22 -19.19 -23.06 -62.57
C SER A 22 -20.46 -22.23 -62.78
N VAL A 23 -20.35 -20.91 -62.44
CA VAL A 23 -20.25 -19.80 -63.42
C VAL A 23 -19.88 -18.49 -62.72
N ALA A 24 -19.05 -17.75 -63.43
CA ALA A 24 -18.57 -16.42 -63.08
C ALA A 24 -19.67 -15.35 -63.15
N GLY A 25 -19.66 -14.40 -62.24
CA GLY A 25 -20.41 -13.16 -62.30
C GLY A 25 -19.59 -12.00 -61.73
N THR A 26 -18.89 -11.34 -62.64
CA THR A 26 -18.22 -10.06 -62.38
C THR A 26 -19.22 -9.00 -62.05
N SER A 27 -19.19 -8.41 -60.88
CA SER A 27 -19.84 -7.12 -60.62
C SER A 27 -18.93 -6.18 -59.80
N ALA A 28 -18.80 -5.00 -60.36
CA ALA A 28 -17.87 -3.95 -60.01
C ALA A 28 -17.97 -3.53 -58.55
N ALA A 29 -16.81 -3.45 -57.94
CA ALA A 29 -16.59 -2.91 -56.59
C ALA A 29 -16.83 -1.41 -56.52
N SER A 30 -17.74 -1.02 -55.68
CA SER A 30 -17.79 0.33 -55.12
C SER A 30 -16.83 0.37 -53.96
N VAL A 31 -15.69 1.04 -54.17
CA VAL A 31 -14.71 1.32 -53.10
C VAL A 31 -15.32 2.41 -52.26
N VAL A 32 -15.86 2.07 -51.09
CA VAL A 32 -16.09 2.96 -49.98
C VAL A 32 -14.74 3.18 -49.32
N PRO A 33 -14.25 4.42 -49.13
CA PRO A 33 -13.05 4.63 -48.35
C PRO A 33 -13.34 4.19 -46.90
N GLY A 34 -12.72 3.10 -46.51
CA GLY A 34 -12.80 2.53 -45.17
C GLY A 34 -12.42 3.58 -44.15
N SER A 35 -13.34 3.79 -43.22
CA SER A 35 -13.04 4.33 -41.94
C SER A 35 -11.79 3.62 -41.42
N ALA A 36 -10.75 4.40 -41.13
CA ALA A 36 -9.61 3.91 -40.39
C ALA A 36 -10.17 3.36 -39.05
N GLU A 37 -10.34 2.04 -38.99
CA GLU A 37 -10.40 1.35 -37.71
C GLU A 37 -9.05 1.61 -37.08
N GLU A 38 -9.02 2.69 -36.23
CA GLU A 38 -7.94 2.91 -35.28
C GLU A 38 -7.85 1.61 -34.46
N THR A 39 -6.82 0.84 -34.75
CA THR A 39 -6.43 -0.34 -34.01
C THR A 39 -6.11 0.13 -32.60
N GLN A 40 -7.12 0.24 -31.76
CA GLN A 40 -6.92 0.33 -30.31
C GLN A 40 -6.18 -0.94 -29.93
N GLY A 41 -4.93 -0.78 -29.57
CA GLY A 41 -4.14 -1.89 -29.04
C GLY A 41 -4.87 -2.49 -27.83
N PRO A 42 -4.70 -3.79 -27.56
CA PRO A 42 -5.40 -4.46 -26.47
C PRO A 42 -4.96 -3.86 -25.13
N GLY A 43 -5.63 -2.81 -24.65
CA GLY A 43 -5.33 -2.19 -23.36
C GLY A 43 -5.62 -0.71 -23.23
N GLY A 44 -5.92 0.01 -24.29
CA GLY A 44 -6.27 1.44 -24.20
C GLY A 44 -7.59 1.65 -23.48
N LEU A 45 -7.60 2.43 -22.38
CA LEU A 45 -8.80 2.77 -21.61
C LEU A 45 -9.43 4.09 -22.08
N TRP A 46 -8.70 4.88 -22.87
CA TRP A 46 -9.16 6.14 -23.47
C TRP A 46 -8.40 6.41 -24.76
N THR A 47 -8.89 7.36 -25.56
CA THR A 47 -8.22 7.76 -26.81
C THR A 47 -6.81 8.27 -26.54
N GLY A 48 -5.80 7.66 -27.20
CA GLY A 48 -4.39 8.02 -26.98
C GLY A 48 -3.73 7.30 -25.80
N ASP A 49 -4.40 6.37 -25.15
CA ASP A 49 -3.78 5.55 -24.12
C ASP A 49 -2.82 4.51 -24.71
N THR A 50 -1.54 4.61 -24.37
CA THR A 50 -0.48 3.68 -24.78
C THR A 50 -0.18 2.61 -23.74
N GLY A 51 -0.87 2.63 -22.61
CA GLY A 51 -0.67 1.66 -21.53
C GLY A 51 -1.21 0.28 -21.87
N VAL A 52 -0.50 -0.75 -21.41
CA VAL A 52 -0.82 -2.16 -21.70
C VAL A 52 -1.60 -2.86 -20.59
N LEU A 53 -1.66 -2.24 -19.39
CA LEU A 53 -2.32 -2.84 -18.25
C LEU A 53 -3.83 -2.59 -18.29
N GLY A 54 -4.61 -3.56 -17.79
CA GLY A 54 -6.04 -3.41 -17.60
C GLY A 54 -6.39 -2.36 -16.52
N GLU A 55 -7.60 -1.83 -16.56
CA GLU A 55 -8.06 -0.78 -15.66
C GLU A 55 -7.85 -1.13 -14.17
N ARG A 56 -8.22 -2.35 -13.76
CA ARG A 56 -8.11 -2.79 -12.36
C ARG A 56 -6.66 -2.84 -11.90
N THR A 57 -5.76 -3.33 -12.73
CA THR A 57 -4.33 -3.40 -12.43
C THR A 57 -3.70 -2.02 -12.32
N ARG A 58 -4.12 -1.05 -13.18
CA ARG A 58 -3.70 0.35 -13.06
C ARG A 58 -4.20 0.98 -11.76
N ARG A 59 -5.42 0.66 -11.33
CA ARG A 59 -5.96 1.11 -10.03
C ARG A 59 -5.17 0.51 -8.86
N VAL A 60 -4.76 -0.75 -8.95
CA VAL A 60 -3.88 -1.40 -7.96
C VAL A 60 -2.56 -0.65 -7.85
N LEU A 61 -1.88 -0.36 -8.97
CA LEU A 61 -0.64 0.40 -8.97
C LEU A 61 -0.81 1.78 -8.33
N LEU A 62 -1.88 2.49 -8.66
CA LEU A 62 -2.17 3.79 -8.06
C LEU A 62 -2.38 3.69 -6.55
N GLU A 63 -3.09 2.67 -6.08
CA GLU A 63 -3.35 2.49 -4.65
C GLU A 63 -2.08 2.11 -3.89
N LEU A 64 -1.22 1.25 -4.48
CA LEU A 64 0.10 0.93 -3.93
C LEU A 64 1.02 2.16 -3.84
N LEU A 65 0.99 3.05 -4.85
CA LEU A 65 1.79 4.29 -4.85
C LEU A 65 1.26 5.33 -3.86
N LYS A 66 -0.06 5.42 -3.67
CA LYS A 66 -0.65 6.29 -2.65
C LYS A 66 -0.32 5.80 -1.24
N GLY A 67 -0.14 4.46 -1.10
CA GLY A 67 0.14 3.83 0.18
C GLY A 67 -0.94 4.06 1.25
N PRO A 68 -0.69 3.55 2.42
CA PRO A 68 0.48 2.79 2.85
C PRO A 68 0.44 1.33 2.39
N TYR A 69 -0.73 0.75 2.08
CA TYR A 69 -0.90 -0.63 1.65
C TYR A 69 -2.26 -0.86 0.97
N VAL A 70 -2.37 -1.96 0.24
CA VAL A 70 -3.62 -2.53 -0.28
C VAL A 70 -4.01 -3.73 0.58
N SER A 71 -5.28 -3.79 1.01
CA SER A 71 -5.81 -4.88 1.82
C SER A 71 -6.95 -5.59 1.11
N GLY A 72 -6.92 -6.92 1.10
CA GLY A 72 -8.01 -7.76 0.60
C GLY A 72 -9.31 -7.57 1.35
N ALA A 73 -9.23 -7.36 2.67
CA ALA A 73 -10.40 -7.11 3.51
C ALA A 73 -11.08 -5.76 3.19
N GLN A 74 -10.31 -4.74 2.83
CA GLN A 74 -10.84 -3.41 2.50
C GLN A 74 -11.23 -3.27 1.03
N SER A 75 -10.47 -3.90 0.13
CA SER A 75 -10.63 -3.77 -1.32
C SER A 75 -10.47 -5.11 -2.04
N PRO A 76 -11.43 -6.07 -1.89
CA PRO A 76 -11.32 -7.42 -2.43
C PRO A 76 -11.08 -7.47 -3.94
N GLN A 77 -11.68 -6.54 -4.69
CA GLN A 77 -11.52 -6.47 -6.15
C GLN A 77 -10.10 -6.05 -6.58
N LEU A 78 -9.51 -5.11 -5.85
CA LEU A 78 -8.12 -4.69 -6.11
C LEU A 78 -7.15 -5.78 -5.69
N TRP A 79 -7.42 -6.46 -4.57
CA TRP A 79 -6.64 -7.61 -4.13
C TRP A 79 -6.63 -8.73 -5.17
N SER A 80 -7.80 -9.13 -5.67
CA SER A 80 -7.90 -10.16 -6.71
C SER A 80 -7.14 -9.79 -7.98
N ALA A 81 -7.20 -8.51 -8.39
CA ALA A 81 -6.45 -8.03 -9.56
C ALA A 81 -4.94 -8.01 -9.29
N LEU A 82 -4.51 -7.63 -8.07
CA LEU A 82 -3.11 -7.66 -7.67
C LEU A 82 -2.53 -9.09 -7.73
N VAL A 83 -3.25 -10.06 -7.15
CA VAL A 83 -2.80 -11.45 -7.13
C VAL A 83 -2.77 -12.06 -8.53
N ALA A 84 -3.73 -11.71 -9.39
CA ALA A 84 -3.78 -12.19 -10.77
C ALA A 84 -2.64 -11.64 -11.64
N ASP A 85 -2.26 -10.38 -11.44
CA ASP A 85 -1.28 -9.66 -12.25
C ASP A 85 0.00 -9.34 -11.47
N GLU A 86 0.35 -10.12 -10.44
CA GLU A 86 1.46 -9.84 -9.51
C GLU A 86 2.76 -9.51 -10.24
N ASP A 87 3.16 -10.34 -11.21
CA ASP A 87 4.41 -10.16 -11.93
C ASP A 87 4.42 -8.88 -12.76
N LEU A 88 3.29 -8.53 -13.37
CA LEU A 88 3.13 -7.28 -14.12
C LEU A 88 3.22 -6.07 -13.20
N VAL A 89 2.55 -6.12 -12.05
CA VAL A 89 2.58 -5.05 -11.04
C VAL A 89 4.00 -4.89 -10.51
N ARG A 90 4.67 -5.98 -10.17
CA ARG A 90 6.07 -6.00 -9.70
C ARG A 90 7.01 -5.39 -10.74
N SER A 91 6.88 -5.81 -12.01
CA SER A 91 7.68 -5.25 -13.11
C SER A 91 7.54 -3.72 -13.21
N ARG A 92 6.31 -3.19 -13.12
CA ARG A 92 6.08 -1.75 -13.19
C ARG A 92 6.61 -0.98 -11.97
N LEU A 93 6.55 -1.59 -10.80
CA LEU A 93 7.12 -1.01 -9.58
C LEU A 93 8.65 -0.98 -9.64
N HIS A 94 9.29 -2.01 -10.20
CA HIS A 94 10.74 -2.03 -10.40
C HIS A 94 11.22 -0.90 -11.32
N GLU A 95 10.45 -0.52 -12.35
CA GLU A 95 10.75 0.66 -13.18
C GLU A 95 10.77 1.98 -12.38
N LEU A 96 10.16 1.98 -11.19
CA LEU A 96 10.13 3.12 -10.25
C LEU A 96 11.08 2.93 -9.07
N PHE A 97 11.97 1.96 -9.10
CA PHE A 97 12.85 1.59 -7.98
C PHE A 97 12.09 1.17 -6.71
N LEU A 98 10.89 0.63 -6.89
CA LEU A 98 10.06 0.09 -5.82
C LEU A 98 9.94 -1.41 -5.94
N ASP A 99 9.99 -2.10 -4.80
CA ASP A 99 9.70 -3.53 -4.69
C ASP A 99 8.30 -3.72 -4.11
N LEU A 100 7.64 -4.82 -4.48
CA LEU A 100 6.34 -5.24 -3.97
C LEU A 100 6.53 -6.28 -2.88
N VAL A 101 6.05 -5.95 -1.69
CA VAL A 101 5.89 -6.92 -0.59
C VAL A 101 4.43 -7.34 -0.57
N ILE A 102 4.18 -8.64 -0.66
CA ILE A 102 2.84 -9.22 -0.66
C ILE A 102 2.75 -10.35 0.37
N ASP A 103 1.74 -10.30 1.22
CA ASP A 103 1.36 -11.37 2.12
C ASP A 103 -0.01 -11.91 1.71
N LYS A 104 -0.01 -13.13 1.16
CA LYS A 104 -1.22 -13.79 0.66
C LYS A 104 -2.05 -14.44 1.77
N VAL A 105 -1.49 -14.59 2.98
CA VAL A 105 -2.19 -15.16 4.14
C VAL A 105 -3.05 -14.10 4.81
N ASP A 106 -2.44 -12.95 5.11
CA ASP A 106 -3.14 -11.81 5.71
C ASP A 106 -3.77 -10.88 4.67
N GLU A 107 -3.64 -11.21 3.37
CA GLU A 107 -4.21 -10.50 2.23
C GLU A 107 -3.88 -9.00 2.23
N PHE A 108 -2.59 -8.66 2.31
CA PHE A 108 -2.18 -7.28 2.13
C PHE A 108 -0.87 -7.17 1.33
N ALA A 109 -0.66 -6.00 0.72
CA ALA A 109 0.52 -5.69 -0.04
C ALA A 109 0.88 -4.21 0.08
N PHE A 110 2.18 -3.92 0.03
CA PHE A 110 2.69 -2.56 0.05
C PHE A 110 3.99 -2.45 -0.75
N THR A 111 4.39 -1.22 -1.04
CA THR A 111 5.64 -0.94 -1.73
C THR A 111 6.73 -0.52 -0.76
N ARG A 112 7.95 -0.92 -1.04
CA ARG A 112 9.15 -0.44 -0.36
C ARG A 112 10.21 -0.04 -1.39
N LYS A 113 11.19 0.76 -0.97
CA LYS A 113 12.37 1.06 -1.77
C LYS A 113 13.16 -0.22 -2.04
N VAL A 114 13.64 -0.40 -3.27
CA VAL A 114 14.58 -1.49 -3.59
C VAL A 114 15.88 -1.29 -2.78
N LEU A 115 16.33 -2.35 -2.13
CA LEU A 115 17.59 -2.40 -1.41
C LEU A 115 18.62 -3.15 -2.28
N THR A 116 19.59 -2.43 -2.81
CA THR A 116 20.70 -2.99 -3.61
C THR A 116 21.95 -2.16 -3.39
N GLU A 117 23.10 -2.82 -3.49
CA GLU A 117 24.42 -2.18 -3.45
C GLU A 117 24.98 -1.91 -4.86
N GLU A 118 24.30 -2.42 -5.90
CA GLU A 118 24.78 -2.33 -7.29
C GLU A 118 24.62 -0.94 -7.89
N ILE A 119 23.60 -0.21 -7.46
CA ILE A 119 23.29 1.15 -7.92
C ILE A 119 22.82 2.04 -6.77
N GLU A 120 23.04 3.33 -6.90
CA GLU A 120 22.44 4.31 -6.00
C GLU A 120 20.95 4.49 -6.37
N VAL A 121 20.07 3.98 -5.50
CA VAL A 121 18.62 4.06 -5.71
C VAL A 121 18.09 5.40 -5.20
N PRO A 122 17.42 6.20 -6.05
CA PRO A 122 16.81 7.45 -5.63
C PRO A 122 15.70 7.23 -4.59
N ALA A 123 15.44 8.24 -3.76
CA ALA A 123 14.36 8.18 -2.77
C ALA A 123 13.00 8.41 -3.47
N ALA A 124 12.36 7.34 -3.92
CA ALA A 124 11.03 7.38 -4.54
C ALA A 124 9.89 7.46 -3.51
N VAL A 125 10.14 6.99 -2.29
CA VAL A 125 9.16 6.96 -1.19
C VAL A 125 9.64 7.88 -0.06
N ARG A 126 8.71 8.64 0.51
CA ARG A 126 9.02 9.47 1.68
C ARG A 126 9.37 8.58 2.86
N SER A 127 10.51 8.82 3.48
CA SER A 127 10.88 8.20 4.75
C SER A 127 10.39 9.09 5.89
N GLU A 128 9.76 8.48 6.88
CA GLU A 128 9.34 9.15 8.11
C GLU A 128 10.35 8.85 9.22
N ARG A 129 10.89 9.88 9.85
CA ARG A 129 11.75 9.70 11.03
C ARG A 129 10.87 9.44 12.24
N LEU A 130 11.15 8.35 12.94
CA LEU A 130 10.44 7.99 14.16
C LEU A 130 11.23 8.50 15.38
N THR A 131 10.52 9.11 16.32
CA THR A 131 11.09 9.47 17.63
C THR A 131 11.24 8.21 18.49
N PHE A 132 11.90 8.36 19.65
CA PHE A 132 12.00 7.28 20.64
C PHE A 132 10.61 6.72 21.02
N ILE A 133 9.66 7.56 21.34
CA ILE A 133 8.30 7.14 21.73
C ILE A 133 7.54 6.53 20.56
N ASP A 134 7.73 7.00 19.33
CA ASP A 134 7.13 6.39 18.15
C ASP A 134 7.62 4.96 17.96
N THR A 135 8.94 4.75 18.08
CA THR A 135 9.54 3.42 17.92
C THR A 135 9.08 2.48 19.04
N ALA A 136 9.05 2.96 20.31
CA ALA A 136 8.55 2.18 21.43
C ALA A 136 7.09 1.78 21.21
N MET A 137 6.24 2.71 20.75
CA MET A 137 4.84 2.43 20.44
C MET A 137 4.70 1.41 19.32
N LEU A 138 5.47 1.53 18.24
CA LEU A 138 5.48 0.58 17.15
C LEU A 138 5.86 -0.84 17.61
N LEU A 139 6.87 -0.97 18.48
CA LEU A 139 7.26 -2.25 19.06
C LEU A 139 6.17 -2.85 19.96
N VAL A 140 5.49 -2.03 20.78
CA VAL A 140 4.34 -2.47 21.60
C VAL A 140 3.20 -2.96 20.71
N LEU A 141 2.83 -2.20 19.66
CA LEU A 141 1.80 -2.62 18.72
C LEU A 141 2.17 -3.94 18.02
N ARG A 142 3.44 -4.10 17.63
CA ARG A 142 3.94 -5.35 17.06
C ARG A 142 3.82 -6.53 18.05
N GLN A 143 4.17 -6.32 19.30
CA GLN A 143 4.04 -7.35 20.33
C GLN A 143 2.58 -7.77 20.55
N LEU A 144 1.66 -6.80 20.61
CA LEU A 144 0.22 -7.06 20.75
C LEU A 144 -0.31 -7.85 19.55
N LEU A 145 0.09 -7.48 18.33
CA LEU A 145 -0.29 -8.19 17.12
C LEU A 145 0.20 -9.63 17.10
N LEU A 146 1.44 -9.89 17.55
CA LEU A 146 2.04 -11.22 17.59
C LEU A 146 1.53 -12.08 18.76
N ALA A 147 1.02 -11.45 19.82
CA ALA A 147 0.43 -12.15 20.97
C ALA A 147 -0.97 -12.71 20.69
N ALA A 148 -1.59 -12.36 19.55
CA ALA A 148 -2.92 -12.81 19.13
C ALA A 148 -2.85 -13.68 17.85
N PRO A 149 -2.17 -14.86 17.89
CA PRO A 149 -2.01 -15.69 16.71
C PRO A 149 -3.37 -16.27 16.29
N GLY A 150 -3.67 -16.14 14.98
CA GLY A 150 -4.91 -16.66 14.41
C GLY A 150 -6.10 -15.70 14.46
N GLU A 151 -6.00 -14.57 15.12
CA GLU A 151 -7.00 -13.53 15.05
C GLU A 151 -6.83 -12.75 13.74
N LYS A 152 -7.91 -12.67 12.95
CA LYS A 152 -7.91 -11.90 11.69
C LYS A 152 -7.81 -10.39 11.94
N ARG A 153 -8.24 -9.93 13.13
CA ARG A 153 -8.27 -8.52 13.51
C ARG A 153 -7.89 -8.38 14.97
N VAL A 154 -6.81 -7.71 15.25
CA VAL A 154 -6.37 -7.41 16.62
C VAL A 154 -6.86 -6.02 16.99
N ILE A 155 -7.78 -5.97 17.96
CA ILE A 155 -8.40 -4.73 18.43
C ILE A 155 -7.86 -4.45 19.83
N ILE A 156 -7.43 -3.20 20.03
CA ILE A 156 -6.82 -2.72 21.28
C ILE A 156 -7.49 -1.44 21.74
N ASP A 157 -7.37 -1.16 23.01
CA ASP A 157 -7.70 0.13 23.60
C ASP A 157 -6.45 1.02 23.67
N ARG A 158 -6.64 2.32 23.50
CA ARG A 158 -5.54 3.28 23.53
C ARG A 158 -4.82 3.29 24.87
N GLU A 159 -5.58 3.23 25.94
CA GLU A 159 -5.12 3.25 27.32
C GLU A 159 -4.18 2.09 27.61
N GLU A 160 -4.49 0.89 27.12
CA GLU A 160 -3.63 -0.30 27.24
C GLU A 160 -2.23 -0.07 26.64
N VAL A 161 -2.16 0.57 25.49
CA VAL A 161 -0.86 0.89 24.86
C VAL A 161 -0.10 1.93 25.66
N PHE A 162 -0.79 2.94 26.18
CA PHE A 162 -0.18 4.00 26.98
C PHE A 162 0.36 3.46 28.30
N GLU A 163 -0.37 2.58 28.99
CA GLU A 163 0.11 1.91 30.20
C GLU A 163 1.40 1.11 29.95
N ARG A 164 1.48 0.40 28.84
CA ARG A 164 2.69 -0.36 28.47
C ARG A 164 3.89 0.53 28.18
N LEU A 165 3.65 1.78 27.77
CA LEU A 165 4.70 2.77 27.49
C LEU A 165 5.11 3.56 28.72
N GLU A 166 4.38 3.49 29.84
CA GLU A 166 4.67 4.22 31.08
C GLU A 166 6.07 3.92 31.64
N ILE A 167 6.59 2.73 31.40
CA ILE A 167 7.97 2.34 31.80
C ILE A 167 9.06 3.21 31.17
N TYR A 168 8.74 3.90 30.07
CA TYR A 168 9.67 4.79 29.35
C TYR A 168 9.48 6.26 29.73
N ARG A 169 8.63 6.57 30.72
CA ARG A 169 8.41 7.94 31.18
C ARG A 169 9.68 8.53 31.74
N ARG A 170 10.10 9.63 31.16
CA ARG A 170 11.20 10.46 31.63
C ARG A 170 10.71 11.89 31.79
N GLY A 171 11.03 12.50 32.92
CA GLY A 171 10.68 13.90 33.20
C GLY A 171 9.21 14.13 33.53
N ASP A 172 8.67 15.23 33.04
CA ASP A 172 7.35 15.72 33.32
C ASP A 172 6.24 14.90 32.64
N GLU A 173 5.21 14.56 33.41
CA GLU A 173 4.07 13.76 32.98
C GLU A 173 3.30 14.41 31.82
N SER A 174 3.11 15.73 31.86
CA SER A 174 2.34 16.45 30.83
C SER A 174 3.06 16.42 29.49
N THR A 175 4.38 16.54 29.49
CA THR A 175 5.24 16.42 28.31
C THR A 175 5.21 15.00 27.76
N PHE A 176 5.32 13.99 28.64
CA PHE A 176 5.23 12.59 28.23
C PHE A 176 3.89 12.26 27.58
N LEU A 177 2.76 12.66 28.17
CA LEU A 177 1.42 12.48 27.61
C LEU A 177 1.26 13.18 26.25
N ARG A 178 1.83 14.37 26.09
CA ARG A 178 1.84 15.08 24.81
C ARG A 178 2.58 14.26 23.74
N ASN A 179 3.75 13.71 24.07
CA ASN A 179 4.55 12.88 23.18
C ASN A 179 3.83 11.58 22.82
N LEU A 180 3.15 10.91 23.77
CA LEU A 180 2.31 9.74 23.52
C LEU A 180 1.16 10.07 22.56
N ASN A 181 0.50 11.19 22.74
CA ASN A 181 -0.59 11.64 21.87
C ASN A 181 -0.09 11.95 20.45
N ALA A 182 1.08 12.59 20.34
CA ALA A 182 1.71 12.86 19.03
C ALA A 182 2.10 11.55 18.33
N ALA A 183 2.70 10.59 19.05
CA ALA A 183 3.03 9.26 18.53
C ALA A 183 1.77 8.51 18.06
N TRP A 184 0.71 8.52 18.88
CA TRP A 184 -0.57 7.91 18.50
C TRP A 184 -1.14 8.50 17.22
N THR A 185 -1.12 9.82 17.10
CA THR A 185 -1.59 10.54 15.91
C THR A 185 -0.74 10.17 14.68
N ARG A 186 0.58 10.02 14.85
CA ARG A 186 1.48 9.58 13.77
C ARG A 186 1.19 8.15 13.34
N MET A 187 0.98 7.22 14.30
CA MET A 187 0.59 5.83 14.00
C MET A 187 -0.73 5.75 13.25
N SER A 188 -1.72 6.57 13.61
CA SER A 188 -3.04 6.56 12.98
C SER A 188 -3.06 7.26 11.62
N ASN A 189 -2.46 8.45 11.51
CA ASN A 189 -2.66 9.33 10.35
C ASN A 189 -1.53 9.22 9.30
N LYS A 190 -0.27 9.13 9.75
CA LYS A 190 0.88 9.08 8.83
C LYS A 190 1.24 7.65 8.45
N LEU A 191 1.48 6.79 9.43
CA LEU A 191 1.83 5.39 9.19
C LEU A 191 0.61 4.52 8.90
N ARG A 192 -0.57 4.96 9.29
CA ARG A 192 -1.85 4.24 9.13
C ARG A 192 -1.79 2.80 9.59
N VAL A 193 -1.10 2.57 10.69
CA VAL A 193 -0.99 1.26 11.33
C VAL A 193 -2.06 1.03 12.39
N LEU A 194 -2.80 2.08 12.77
CA LEU A 194 -3.94 2.04 13.66
C LEU A 194 -5.18 2.54 12.94
N HIS A 195 -6.23 1.74 12.92
CA HIS A 195 -7.52 2.07 12.31
C HIS A 195 -8.61 2.10 13.38
N LYS A 196 -9.42 3.15 13.38
CA LYS A 196 -10.54 3.25 14.32
C LYS A 196 -11.54 2.12 14.08
N ALA A 197 -11.77 1.29 15.09
CA ALA A 197 -12.65 0.12 15.05
C ALA A 197 -13.92 0.28 15.89
N GLY A 198 -14.09 1.43 16.55
CA GLY A 198 -15.22 1.76 17.41
C GLY A 198 -14.86 2.94 18.31
N GLU A 199 -15.67 3.19 19.32
CA GLU A 199 -15.41 4.21 20.32
C GLU A 199 -14.25 3.75 21.22
N GLY A 200 -13.16 4.54 21.26
CA GLY A 200 -11.94 4.22 22.00
C GLY A 200 -11.12 3.03 21.50
N ARG A 201 -11.63 2.26 20.54
CA ARG A 201 -11.03 1.00 20.07
C ARG A 201 -10.36 1.16 18.73
N TYR A 202 -9.22 0.50 18.57
CA TYR A 202 -8.41 0.58 17.35
C TYR A 202 -7.95 -0.81 16.91
N GLU A 203 -7.95 -1.02 15.61
CA GLU A 203 -7.43 -2.22 14.98
C GLU A 203 -5.97 -1.99 14.59
N ILE A 204 -5.11 -2.93 14.92
CA ILE A 204 -3.71 -2.91 14.49
C ILE A 204 -3.63 -3.48 13.08
N SER A 205 -3.04 -2.72 12.16
CA SER A 205 -2.75 -3.21 10.81
C SER A 205 -1.70 -4.31 10.82
N PRO A 206 -1.90 -5.41 10.08
CA PRO A 206 -0.88 -6.45 9.89
C PRO A 206 0.46 -5.91 9.34
N MET A 207 0.44 -4.77 8.65
CA MET A 207 1.63 -4.10 8.13
C MET A 207 2.70 -3.81 9.19
N VAL A 208 2.30 -3.67 10.47
CA VAL A 208 3.24 -3.44 11.59
C VAL A 208 4.37 -4.46 11.64
N ARG A 209 4.12 -5.72 11.22
CA ARG A 209 5.14 -6.78 11.17
C ARG A 209 6.28 -6.49 10.19
N PHE A 210 6.01 -5.70 9.15
CA PHE A 210 6.91 -5.49 8.02
C PHE A 210 7.56 -4.10 8.00
N LEU A 211 7.14 -3.19 8.90
CA LEU A 211 7.75 -1.86 9.00
C LEU A 211 9.17 -1.89 9.55
N VAL A 212 9.51 -2.90 10.32
CA VAL A 212 10.84 -3.09 10.88
C VAL A 212 11.22 -4.55 10.69
N ASP A 213 12.39 -4.81 10.09
CA ASP A 213 12.88 -6.16 9.92
C ASP A 213 13.19 -6.85 11.26
N GLU A 214 13.27 -8.18 11.24
CA GLU A 214 13.39 -9.01 12.43
C GLU A 214 14.67 -8.75 13.23
N ASP A 215 15.78 -8.50 12.54
CA ASP A 215 17.07 -8.25 13.18
C ASP A 215 17.07 -6.89 13.85
N ARG A 216 16.52 -5.88 13.16
CA ARG A 216 16.35 -4.54 13.72
C ARG A 216 15.38 -4.52 14.91
N VAL A 217 14.32 -5.32 14.86
CA VAL A 217 13.40 -5.48 16.01
C VAL A 217 14.14 -6.04 17.22
N ARG A 218 14.98 -7.07 17.05
CA ARG A 218 15.74 -7.65 18.17
C ARG A 218 16.72 -6.63 18.76
N GLU A 219 17.45 -5.94 17.91
CA GLU A 219 18.37 -4.88 18.34
C GLU A 219 17.65 -3.79 19.12
N LEU A 220 16.59 -3.23 18.56
CA LEU A 220 15.79 -2.19 19.19
C LEU A 220 15.18 -2.68 20.51
N THR A 221 14.59 -3.87 20.55
CA THR A 221 13.99 -4.43 21.77
C THR A 221 15.01 -4.54 22.90
N GLU A 222 16.24 -4.96 22.60
CA GLU A 222 17.31 -5.05 23.60
C GLU A 222 17.73 -3.66 24.11
N VAL A 223 17.85 -2.67 23.23
CA VAL A 223 18.12 -1.27 23.60
C VAL A 223 17.03 -0.74 24.52
N TYR A 224 15.77 -0.90 24.15
CA TYR A 224 14.62 -0.41 24.92
C TYR A 224 14.48 -1.12 26.27
N ARG A 225 14.79 -2.42 26.34
CA ARG A 225 14.83 -3.18 27.57
C ARG A 225 15.86 -2.60 28.57
N ARG A 226 17.09 -2.30 28.10
CA ARG A 226 18.13 -1.68 28.93
C ARG A 226 17.70 -0.31 29.45
N ILE A 227 17.08 0.48 28.59
CA ILE A 227 16.55 1.79 28.97
C ILE A 227 15.47 1.66 30.04
N ALA A 228 14.57 0.68 29.94
CA ALA A 228 13.51 0.43 30.92
C ALA A 228 14.06 0.00 32.29
N VAL A 229 15.17 -0.75 32.32
CA VAL A 229 15.84 -1.20 33.56
C VAL A 229 16.70 -0.11 34.21
N GLY A 230 16.84 1.06 33.54
CA GLY A 230 17.59 2.19 34.08
C GLY A 230 19.11 2.11 33.86
N GLU A 231 19.58 1.24 32.96
CA GLU A 231 20.98 1.24 32.52
C GLU A 231 21.25 2.52 31.71
N SER A 232 21.64 3.59 32.40
CA SER A 232 21.95 4.89 31.82
C SER A 232 23.23 4.83 30.99
N GLY A 233 23.12 5.05 29.69
CA GLY A 233 24.25 5.19 28.77
C GLY A 233 23.87 5.21 27.29
N VAL A 234 22.70 4.72 26.92
CA VAL A 234 22.33 4.52 25.50
C VAL A 234 21.25 5.51 25.04
N GLY A 235 20.60 6.23 25.96
CA GLY A 235 19.47 7.10 25.67
C GLY A 235 19.80 8.56 25.32
N ASP A 236 21.03 8.99 25.52
CA ASP A 236 21.40 10.41 25.37
C ASP A 236 21.58 10.85 23.91
N HIS A 237 21.81 9.90 23.00
CA HIS A 237 21.96 10.20 21.56
C HIS A 237 20.67 10.04 20.74
N LEU A 238 19.58 9.54 21.33
CA LEU A 238 18.30 9.33 20.61
C LEU A 238 17.26 10.42 20.87
N GLY A 239 17.57 11.40 21.69
CA GLY A 239 16.61 12.41 22.18
C GLY A 239 16.84 13.85 21.71
N GLU A 240 18.00 14.21 21.20
CA GLU A 240 18.31 15.62 20.92
C GLU A 240 17.96 16.10 19.50
N ASP A 241 17.76 15.20 18.53
CA ASP A 241 17.45 15.58 17.14
C ASP A 241 15.94 15.84 16.86
N ALA A 242 15.07 15.75 17.87
CA ALA A 242 13.61 15.82 17.64
C ALA A 242 12.96 17.16 18.03
N VAL A 243 13.72 18.17 18.46
CA VAL A 243 13.12 19.43 18.97
C VAL A 243 13.41 20.66 18.09
N ALA A 244 14.17 20.50 17.01
CA ALA A 244 14.55 21.62 16.15
C ALA A 244 13.98 21.48 14.75
N ASP A 245 12.68 21.50 14.58
CA ASP A 245 12.02 22.02 13.37
C ASP A 245 10.49 21.99 13.48
N SER A 246 9.96 22.94 14.23
CA SER A 246 8.55 23.31 14.17
C SER A 246 8.38 24.81 14.42
N SER A 247 9.15 25.60 13.72
CA SER A 247 8.92 27.01 13.50
C SER A 247 9.21 27.32 12.04
N ASP A 248 8.33 26.90 11.15
CA ASP A 248 8.12 27.58 9.87
C ASP A 248 6.69 28.11 9.89
N ASP A 249 6.69 29.28 10.28
CA ASP A 249 5.95 30.48 10.09
C ASP A 249 5.35 30.56 8.68
N THR A 250 4.04 30.44 8.60
CA THR A 250 3.26 30.93 7.48
C THR A 250 2.37 32.06 7.93
N THR A 251 2.99 33.21 8.19
CA THR A 251 2.35 34.52 8.11
C THR A 251 2.55 35.07 6.70
N ASP A 252 1.75 34.62 5.76
CA ASP A 252 1.45 35.41 4.58
C ASP A 252 0.24 36.28 4.87
N THR A 253 0.56 37.46 5.39
CA THR A 253 -0.37 38.59 5.52
C THR A 253 -0.31 39.37 4.20
N ASP A 254 -1.13 39.01 3.25
CA ASP A 254 -1.42 39.83 2.10
C ASP A 254 -2.25 41.02 2.55
N THR A 255 -1.53 42.09 2.91
CA THR A 255 -2.09 43.41 3.11
C THR A 255 -2.25 44.05 1.72
N VAL A 256 -3.42 43.89 1.13
CA VAL A 256 -3.81 44.71 -0.01
C VAL A 256 -4.16 46.11 0.49
N SER A 257 -3.20 47.00 0.35
CA SER A 257 -3.36 48.45 0.46
C SER A 257 -4.29 48.94 -0.65
N ALA A 258 -5.50 49.28 -0.26
CA ALA A 258 -6.34 50.14 -1.09
C ALA A 258 -5.89 51.61 -0.86
N ALA A 259 -5.17 52.14 -1.81
CA ALA A 259 -4.89 53.55 -1.91
C ALA A 259 -6.19 54.28 -2.33
N ASP A 260 -6.63 55.13 -1.47
CA ASP A 260 -6.95 56.54 -1.56
C ASP A 260 -6.90 57.18 -2.96
N ALA A 261 -8.02 57.68 -3.35
CA ALA A 261 -8.21 58.80 -4.25
C ALA A 261 -9.51 59.49 -3.77
N GLY A 262 -9.49 60.46 -3.03
CA GLY A 262 -9.03 61.82 -3.13
C GLY A 262 -9.82 62.64 -4.11
N GLU A 263 -10.54 63.60 -3.52
CA GLU A 263 -10.73 64.99 -3.97
C GLU A 263 -11.66 65.23 -5.15
N ASP A 264 -12.53 66.04 -4.93
CA ASP A 264 -12.78 67.45 -5.02
C ASP A 264 -14.16 67.82 -5.58
N ALA A 265 -14.75 68.70 -4.87
CA ALA A 265 -15.28 70.02 -5.29
C ALA A 265 -16.74 70.12 -5.69
N GLU A 266 -17.34 71.06 -5.02
CA GLU A 266 -18.45 72.02 -5.22
C GLU A 266 -19.87 71.56 -4.87
#